data_44f809bd6eafab076cd4f9acb1c7a0af
#
_entry.id   44f809bd6eafab076cd4f9acb1c7a0af
#
_cell.length_a   1.000
_cell.length_b   1.000
_cell.length_c   1.000
_cell.angle_alpha   90.00
_cell.angle_beta   90.00
_cell.angle_gamma   90.00
#
_symmetry.space_group_name_H-M   'P 1'
#
loop_
_entity.id
_entity.type
_entity.pdbx_description
1 polymer ?
#
loop_
_entity_poly.entity_id
_entity_poly.type
_entity_poly.pdbx_seq_one_letter_code
_entity_poly.pdbx_strand_id
1 'polypeptide(L)'
;MRALLICPEFPLSFWSFQRCSALMGAKTSLPPLGLLTVAALLPAEWELRLADLNTGGMKGEDWQWADVILLSSMYIQKEGFLALVREGKQRGKTVVAGGPYPTSLPEEALAAGCDFVVRGEGENTIPLLLQAMRAGRTGVIESQEKPDLTTSPIPRFDLLRINDYAHLAIQTTRGCPFDCEFCDVVSLFGRRLRHKTPGQVIAELENLRRLGATGNVFFCDDNFIGSKKYARELLQELLLWSDSRGAPFVFQTQASVDLGQDLAMIDLMTEANLGNVFIGLESPDVTALNISGKYHNIRNPLLESVNNIKRNGMTVMGSFIFGLDGETQGVGQRICAFMEQAAIPIAMLGLLQVPPNSKLAKRLKKEGRLRSDVLPDWGGTFGAMNYHPDRPEAEILQEYLDAWEYLYEPSRFLGRAYRFYLDMRPTRRALAAANQKPPPGRDLPDRKMSWRKGFYEILGFIKILWWHGISLPSRLQFWEQLLGMWRQNPSRIKSYLMACAMSLDLINMRGIVREKVTAIAQGRRKEVEGEQP
;
A
#
# COMPACT_ATOMS: atom_id res chain seq x y z
N MET A 1 -18.84 -0.26 -27.96
CA MET A 1 -18.62 -1.48 -27.13
C MET A 1 -18.79 -1.10 -25.68
N ARG A 2 -19.44 -1.94 -24.88
CA ARG A 2 -19.66 -1.71 -23.44
C ARG A 2 -18.66 -2.55 -22.64
N ALA A 3 -17.77 -1.88 -21.94
CA ALA A 3 -16.70 -2.51 -21.17
C ALA A 3 -16.92 -2.38 -19.67
N LEU A 4 -16.94 -3.51 -18.97
CA LEU A 4 -17.01 -3.59 -17.51
C LEU A 4 -15.62 -3.86 -16.95
N LEU A 5 -15.09 -2.88 -16.23
CA LEU A 5 -13.82 -3.00 -15.53
C LEU A 5 -14.09 -3.54 -14.12
N ILE A 6 -13.48 -4.66 -13.75
CA ILE A 6 -13.74 -5.31 -12.47
C ILE A 6 -12.44 -5.37 -11.65
N CYS A 7 -12.49 -4.83 -10.44
CA CYS A 7 -11.48 -5.06 -9.42
C CYS A 7 -11.99 -6.14 -8.46
N PRO A 8 -11.34 -7.31 -8.39
CA PRO A 8 -11.70 -8.35 -7.43
C PRO A 8 -11.57 -7.86 -5.98
N GLU A 9 -12.29 -8.49 -5.07
CA GLU A 9 -12.19 -8.22 -3.65
C GLU A 9 -10.78 -8.55 -3.13
N PHE A 10 -10.25 -7.68 -2.25
CA PHE A 10 -9.02 -7.96 -1.52
C PHE A 10 -9.34 -8.81 -0.30
N PRO A 11 -8.74 -9.98 -0.14
CA PRO A 11 -8.84 -10.73 1.09
C PRO A 11 -8.20 -9.95 2.25
N LEU A 12 -8.55 -10.33 3.46
CA LEU A 12 -8.00 -9.70 4.65
C LEU A 12 -6.47 -9.80 4.67
N SER A 13 -5.81 -8.66 4.86
CA SER A 13 -4.36 -8.54 4.95
C SER A 13 -3.98 -7.40 5.90
N PHE A 14 -2.69 -7.25 6.19
CA PHE A 14 -2.18 -6.10 6.95
C PHE A 14 -2.70 -4.75 6.41
N TRP A 15 -2.84 -4.61 5.09
CA TRP A 15 -3.24 -3.36 4.42
C TRP A 15 -4.73 -3.08 4.43
N SER A 16 -5.54 -4.00 4.91
CA SER A 16 -7.01 -3.87 4.83
C SER A 16 -7.53 -2.68 5.65
N PHE A 17 -7.04 -2.47 6.88
CA PHE A 17 -7.46 -1.38 7.78
C PHE A 17 -8.96 -1.08 7.73
N GLN A 18 -9.79 -2.14 7.72
CA GLN A 18 -11.24 -2.03 7.47
C GLN A 18 -11.94 -1.19 8.53
N ARG A 19 -11.59 -1.38 9.81
CA ARG A 19 -12.19 -0.62 10.92
C ARG A 19 -11.78 0.85 10.85
N CYS A 20 -10.51 1.11 10.58
CA CYS A 20 -9.99 2.47 10.42
C CYS A 20 -10.64 3.18 9.22
N SER A 21 -10.77 2.51 8.08
CA SER A 21 -11.46 3.03 6.89
C SER A 21 -12.94 3.34 7.19
N ALA A 22 -13.64 2.45 7.90
CA ALA A 22 -15.03 2.66 8.30
C ALA A 22 -15.20 3.86 9.27
N LEU A 23 -14.21 4.12 10.16
CA LEU A 23 -14.21 5.31 11.01
C LEU A 23 -14.11 6.61 10.18
N MET A 24 -13.48 6.57 9.02
CA MET A 24 -13.40 7.69 8.07
C MET A 24 -14.61 7.78 7.13
N GLY A 25 -15.57 6.86 7.23
CA GLY A 25 -16.73 6.77 6.35
C GLY A 25 -16.43 6.19 4.97
N ALA A 26 -15.28 5.53 4.81
CA ALA A 26 -14.87 4.83 3.62
C ALA A 26 -15.16 3.33 3.71
N LYS A 27 -15.22 2.65 2.57
CA LYS A 27 -15.46 1.21 2.48
C LYS A 27 -14.16 0.42 2.30
N THR A 28 -13.18 1.03 1.62
CA THR A 28 -11.87 0.43 1.35
C THR A 28 -10.75 1.46 1.40
N SER A 29 -9.51 0.98 1.41
CA SER A 29 -8.33 1.83 1.53
C SER A 29 -8.01 2.60 0.25
N LEU A 30 -7.91 1.95 -0.91
CA LEU A 30 -7.38 2.52 -2.16
C LEU A 30 -8.23 2.14 -3.38
N PRO A 31 -8.35 3.03 -4.39
CA PRO A 31 -8.99 2.73 -5.67
C PRO A 31 -8.09 1.89 -6.58
N PRO A 32 -8.66 1.17 -7.56
CA PRO A 32 -7.93 0.36 -8.54
C PRO A 32 -7.29 1.22 -9.64
N LEU A 33 -6.23 1.98 -9.30
CA LEU A 33 -5.58 2.96 -10.18
C LEU A 33 -5.21 2.40 -11.56
N GLY A 34 -4.71 1.15 -11.60
CA GLY A 34 -4.34 0.49 -12.87
C GLY A 34 -5.53 0.35 -13.82
N LEU A 35 -6.71 -0.04 -13.31
CA LEU A 35 -7.93 -0.12 -14.13
C LEU A 35 -8.40 1.26 -14.61
N LEU A 36 -8.26 2.30 -13.78
CA LEU A 36 -8.60 3.67 -14.18
C LEU A 36 -7.68 4.19 -15.27
N THR A 37 -6.39 3.84 -15.23
CA THR A 37 -5.42 4.16 -16.27
C THR A 37 -5.76 3.42 -17.56
N VAL A 38 -6.05 2.12 -17.48
CA VAL A 38 -6.50 1.32 -18.64
C VAL A 38 -7.78 1.90 -19.23
N ALA A 39 -8.75 2.28 -18.40
CA ALA A 39 -9.99 2.93 -18.86
C ALA A 39 -9.73 4.20 -19.70
N ALA A 40 -8.70 4.97 -19.35
CA ALA A 40 -8.31 6.18 -20.09
C ALA A 40 -7.58 5.87 -21.42
N LEU A 41 -7.11 4.65 -21.62
CA LEU A 41 -6.46 4.17 -22.85
C LEU A 41 -7.41 3.49 -23.82
N LEU A 42 -8.64 3.18 -23.36
CA LEU A 42 -9.68 2.59 -24.22
C LEU A 42 -10.26 3.65 -25.18
N PRO A 43 -10.82 3.24 -26.33
CA PRO A 43 -11.45 4.15 -27.27
C PRO A 43 -12.55 5.01 -26.62
N ALA A 44 -12.58 6.29 -26.96
CA ALA A 44 -13.51 7.25 -26.37
C ALA A 44 -14.99 6.91 -26.62
N GLU A 45 -15.29 6.17 -27.67
CA GLU A 45 -16.63 5.71 -28.05
C GLU A 45 -17.09 4.47 -27.26
N TRP A 46 -16.24 3.90 -26.41
CA TRP A 46 -16.65 2.80 -25.53
C TRP A 46 -17.39 3.35 -24.30
N GLU A 47 -18.48 2.71 -23.96
CA GLU A 47 -19.15 2.94 -22.69
C GLU A 47 -18.47 2.14 -21.60
N LEU A 48 -18.08 2.81 -20.50
CA LEU A 48 -17.29 2.20 -19.43
C LEU A 48 -18.06 2.19 -18.11
N ARG A 49 -18.01 1.05 -17.39
CA ARG A 49 -18.42 0.95 -15.99
C ARG A 49 -17.29 0.35 -15.15
N LEU A 50 -17.18 0.83 -13.92
CA LEU A 50 -16.27 0.25 -12.92
C LEU A 50 -17.08 -0.49 -11.87
N ALA A 51 -16.75 -1.76 -11.65
CA ALA A 51 -17.21 -2.59 -10.54
C ALA A 51 -16.01 -2.88 -9.62
N ASP A 52 -15.84 -2.07 -8.57
CA ASP A 52 -14.87 -2.36 -7.51
C ASP A 52 -15.57 -3.15 -6.41
N LEU A 53 -15.26 -4.45 -6.31
CA LEU A 53 -15.91 -5.35 -5.35
C LEU A 53 -15.57 -5.02 -3.89
N ASN A 54 -14.54 -4.21 -3.66
CA ASN A 54 -14.18 -3.71 -2.34
C ASN A 54 -15.10 -2.58 -1.83
N THR A 55 -15.89 -1.96 -2.73
CA THR A 55 -16.79 -0.85 -2.38
C THR A 55 -18.25 -1.20 -2.43
N GLY A 56 -18.59 -2.31 -3.04
CA GLY A 56 -19.94 -2.83 -3.16
C GLY A 56 -20.03 -3.87 -4.26
N GLY A 57 -20.92 -4.81 -4.11
CA GLY A 57 -21.06 -5.91 -5.05
C GLY A 57 -21.42 -5.47 -6.45
N MET A 58 -21.04 -6.28 -7.42
CA MET A 58 -21.47 -6.20 -8.80
C MET A 58 -22.91 -6.72 -8.93
N LYS A 59 -23.72 -6.07 -9.74
CA LYS A 59 -25.10 -6.48 -9.97
C LYS A 59 -25.19 -7.43 -11.17
N GLY A 60 -26.20 -8.28 -11.18
CA GLY A 60 -26.49 -9.13 -12.33
C GLY A 60 -26.69 -8.36 -13.65
N GLU A 61 -27.23 -7.14 -13.56
CA GLU A 61 -27.40 -6.22 -14.69
C GLU A 61 -26.06 -5.78 -15.31
N ASP A 62 -24.99 -5.68 -14.55
CA ASP A 62 -23.67 -5.28 -15.06
C ASP A 62 -23.09 -6.35 -15.99
N TRP A 63 -23.30 -7.64 -15.66
CA TRP A 63 -22.96 -8.75 -16.53
C TRP A 63 -23.74 -8.75 -17.84
N GLN A 64 -25.04 -8.46 -17.78
CA GLN A 64 -25.89 -8.41 -18.99
C GLN A 64 -25.52 -7.23 -19.88
N TRP A 65 -25.19 -6.09 -19.26
CA TRP A 65 -24.84 -4.86 -19.96
C TRP A 65 -23.51 -4.98 -20.72
N ALA A 66 -22.52 -5.64 -20.16
CA ALA A 66 -21.16 -5.68 -20.71
C ALA A 66 -21.05 -6.55 -21.96
N ASP A 67 -20.30 -6.08 -22.96
CA ASP A 67 -19.84 -6.86 -24.11
C ASP A 67 -18.48 -7.50 -23.81
N VAL A 68 -17.60 -6.78 -23.08
CA VAL A 68 -16.25 -7.21 -22.69
C VAL A 68 -16.01 -6.93 -21.22
N ILE A 69 -15.28 -7.83 -20.55
CA ILE A 69 -14.88 -7.73 -19.15
C ILE A 69 -13.37 -7.50 -19.09
N LEU A 70 -12.94 -6.45 -18.40
CA LEU A 70 -11.52 -6.20 -18.10
C LEU A 70 -11.27 -6.41 -16.60
N LEU A 71 -10.43 -7.38 -16.27
CA LEU A 71 -10.08 -7.75 -14.90
C LEU A 71 -8.62 -7.35 -14.61
N SER A 72 -8.38 -6.70 -13.48
CA SER A 72 -7.01 -6.47 -13.00
C SER A 72 -6.85 -7.07 -11.61
N SER A 73 -5.72 -7.74 -11.36
CA SER A 73 -5.50 -8.46 -10.11
C SER A 73 -4.05 -8.35 -9.64
N MET A 74 -3.92 -8.17 -8.32
CA MET A 74 -2.71 -8.45 -7.56
C MET A 74 -2.65 -9.95 -7.22
N TYR A 75 -1.50 -10.46 -6.80
CA TYR A 75 -1.36 -11.88 -6.42
C TYR A 75 -2.33 -12.31 -5.32
N ILE A 76 -2.51 -11.48 -4.31
CA ILE A 76 -3.42 -11.75 -3.19
C ILE A 76 -4.89 -11.93 -3.61
N GLN A 77 -5.28 -11.38 -4.76
CA GLN A 77 -6.64 -11.47 -5.29
C GLN A 77 -6.85 -12.69 -6.23
N LYS A 78 -5.85 -13.57 -6.36
CA LYS A 78 -5.83 -14.68 -7.34
C LYS A 78 -7.12 -15.49 -7.34
N GLU A 79 -7.59 -15.94 -6.20
CA GLU A 79 -8.76 -16.83 -6.11
C GLU A 79 -10.05 -16.12 -6.59
N GLY A 80 -10.30 -14.91 -6.09
CA GLY A 80 -11.44 -14.10 -6.55
C GLY A 80 -11.36 -13.75 -8.03
N PHE A 81 -10.16 -13.45 -8.53
CA PHE A 81 -9.92 -13.22 -9.95
C PHE A 81 -10.27 -14.44 -10.81
N LEU A 82 -9.77 -15.62 -10.46
CA LEU A 82 -10.03 -16.86 -11.19
C LEU A 82 -11.52 -17.23 -11.20
N ALA A 83 -12.22 -16.98 -10.08
CA ALA A 83 -13.66 -17.18 -10.00
C ALA A 83 -14.41 -16.25 -10.96
N LEU A 84 -14.07 -14.97 -11.02
CA LEU A 84 -14.67 -13.98 -11.90
C LEU A 84 -14.40 -14.29 -13.40
N VAL A 85 -13.20 -14.77 -13.73
CA VAL A 85 -12.89 -15.23 -15.10
C VAL A 85 -13.83 -16.37 -15.51
N ARG A 86 -13.97 -17.41 -14.67
CA ARG A 86 -14.85 -18.54 -14.94
C ARG A 86 -16.31 -18.10 -15.09
N GLU A 87 -16.78 -17.22 -14.22
CA GLU A 87 -18.14 -16.67 -14.30
C GLU A 87 -18.35 -15.88 -15.60
N GLY A 88 -17.40 -15.01 -15.99
CA GLY A 88 -17.45 -14.28 -17.25
C GLY A 88 -17.55 -15.20 -18.45
N LYS A 89 -16.78 -16.29 -18.47
CA LYS A 89 -16.82 -17.28 -19.55
C LYS A 89 -18.14 -18.07 -19.59
N GLN A 90 -18.67 -18.47 -18.43
CA GLN A 90 -19.98 -19.14 -18.35
C GLN A 90 -21.10 -18.25 -18.88
N ARG A 91 -20.96 -16.93 -18.77
CA ARG A 91 -21.90 -15.94 -19.31
C ARG A 91 -21.62 -15.54 -20.77
N GLY A 92 -20.68 -16.21 -21.44
CA GLY A 92 -20.34 -15.97 -22.85
C GLY A 92 -19.64 -14.63 -23.09
N LYS A 93 -18.97 -14.03 -22.08
CA LYS A 93 -18.29 -12.75 -22.22
C LYS A 93 -16.87 -12.92 -22.75
N THR A 94 -16.39 -11.93 -23.48
CA THR A 94 -14.97 -11.77 -23.75
C THR A 94 -14.27 -11.28 -22.49
N VAL A 95 -13.25 -12.01 -22.02
CA VAL A 95 -12.54 -11.73 -20.77
C VAL A 95 -11.10 -11.33 -21.07
N VAL A 96 -10.73 -10.13 -20.64
CA VAL A 96 -9.38 -9.55 -20.72
C VAL A 96 -8.80 -9.47 -19.33
N ALA A 97 -7.64 -10.06 -19.10
CA ALA A 97 -6.91 -10.04 -17.84
C ALA A 97 -5.69 -9.13 -17.91
N GLY A 98 -5.39 -8.42 -16.82
CA GLY A 98 -4.18 -7.62 -16.66
C GLY A 98 -3.79 -7.43 -15.18
N GLY A 99 -2.76 -6.64 -14.95
CA GLY A 99 -2.23 -6.40 -13.60
C GLY A 99 -1.07 -7.33 -13.22
N PRO A 100 -0.50 -7.18 -12.01
CA PRO A 100 0.69 -7.91 -11.58
C PRO A 100 0.58 -9.44 -11.64
N TYR A 101 -0.54 -10.01 -11.17
CA TYR A 101 -0.72 -11.46 -11.17
C TYR A 101 -0.78 -12.06 -12.58
N PRO A 102 -1.69 -11.62 -13.49
CA PRO A 102 -1.70 -12.15 -14.87
C PRO A 102 -0.44 -11.82 -15.68
N THR A 103 0.23 -10.70 -15.36
CA THR A 103 1.53 -10.39 -15.97
C THR A 103 2.60 -11.42 -15.63
N SER A 104 2.61 -11.90 -14.39
CA SER A 104 3.64 -12.82 -13.90
C SER A 104 3.33 -14.29 -14.17
N LEU A 105 2.05 -14.66 -14.22
CA LEU A 105 1.55 -16.02 -14.39
C LEU A 105 0.45 -16.07 -15.46
N PRO A 106 0.75 -15.68 -16.72
CA PRO A 106 -0.24 -15.56 -17.78
C PRO A 106 -0.89 -16.90 -18.14
N GLU A 107 -0.16 -18.01 -17.99
CA GLU A 107 -0.65 -19.35 -18.29
C GLU A 107 -1.82 -19.76 -17.38
N GLU A 108 -1.78 -19.35 -16.11
CA GLU A 108 -2.88 -19.64 -15.17
C GLU A 108 -4.16 -18.87 -15.55
N ALA A 109 -4.03 -17.61 -15.97
CA ALA A 109 -5.15 -16.80 -16.42
C ALA A 109 -5.76 -17.34 -17.72
N LEU A 110 -4.93 -17.77 -18.69
CA LEU A 110 -5.40 -18.43 -19.92
C LEU A 110 -6.09 -19.75 -19.61
N ALA A 111 -5.51 -20.59 -18.74
CA ALA A 111 -6.11 -21.86 -18.34
C ALA A 111 -7.47 -21.67 -17.62
N ALA A 112 -7.66 -20.56 -16.92
CA ALA A 112 -8.95 -20.21 -16.32
C ALA A 112 -10.01 -19.78 -17.35
N GLY A 113 -9.60 -19.45 -18.59
CA GLY A 113 -10.49 -19.12 -19.70
C GLY A 113 -10.41 -17.65 -20.18
N CYS A 114 -9.41 -16.87 -19.78
CA CYS A 114 -9.22 -15.53 -20.34
C CYS A 114 -9.00 -15.62 -21.86
N ASP A 115 -9.70 -14.77 -22.61
CA ASP A 115 -9.47 -14.65 -24.06
C ASP A 115 -8.18 -13.88 -24.34
N PHE A 116 -7.88 -12.90 -23.50
CA PHE A 116 -6.67 -12.08 -23.60
C PHE A 116 -6.01 -11.92 -22.24
N VAL A 117 -4.69 -12.04 -22.20
CA VAL A 117 -3.87 -11.68 -21.06
C VAL A 117 -2.93 -10.55 -21.46
N VAL A 118 -3.18 -9.36 -20.94
CA VAL A 118 -2.35 -8.16 -21.17
C VAL A 118 -1.18 -8.20 -20.20
N ARG A 119 -0.01 -8.54 -20.71
CA ARG A 119 1.22 -8.68 -19.94
C ARG A 119 2.03 -7.40 -19.97
N GLY A 120 2.19 -6.76 -18.80
CA GLY A 120 2.96 -5.52 -18.64
C GLY A 120 2.08 -4.28 -18.54
N GLU A 121 2.62 -3.16 -19.01
CA GLU A 121 2.05 -1.83 -18.78
C GLU A 121 1.07 -1.42 -19.89
N GLY A 122 -0.08 -0.90 -19.49
CA GLY A 122 -1.23 -0.65 -20.38
C GLY A 122 -0.94 0.32 -21.52
N GLU A 123 -0.08 1.31 -21.30
CA GLU A 123 0.22 2.34 -22.28
C GLU A 123 0.71 1.76 -23.63
N ASN A 124 1.55 0.72 -23.58
CA ASN A 124 2.02 0.05 -24.78
C ASN A 124 1.15 -1.15 -25.20
N THR A 125 0.49 -1.80 -24.24
CA THR A 125 -0.18 -3.08 -24.51
C THR A 125 -1.67 -2.92 -24.89
N ILE A 126 -2.36 -1.88 -24.43
CA ILE A 126 -3.77 -1.66 -24.80
C ILE A 126 -3.95 -1.41 -26.31
N PRO A 127 -3.12 -0.60 -26.99
CA PRO A 127 -3.20 -0.48 -28.45
C PRO A 127 -3.03 -1.83 -29.17
N LEU A 128 -2.13 -2.70 -28.70
CA LEU A 128 -1.93 -4.05 -29.25
C LEU A 128 -3.12 -4.97 -28.99
N LEU A 129 -3.72 -4.88 -27.80
CA LEU A 129 -4.96 -5.58 -27.46
C LEU A 129 -6.09 -5.22 -28.45
N LEU A 130 -6.31 -3.92 -28.68
CA LEU A 130 -7.34 -3.44 -29.58
C LEU A 130 -7.14 -3.93 -31.03
N GLN A 131 -5.87 -3.99 -31.48
CA GLN A 131 -5.53 -4.57 -32.78
C GLN A 131 -5.83 -6.09 -32.82
N ALA A 132 -5.46 -6.82 -31.76
CA ALA A 132 -5.73 -8.26 -31.67
C ALA A 132 -7.23 -8.56 -31.66
N MET A 133 -8.01 -7.79 -30.89
CA MET A 133 -9.47 -7.91 -30.84
C MET A 133 -10.10 -7.69 -32.22
N ARG A 134 -9.69 -6.64 -32.97
CA ARG A 134 -10.17 -6.38 -34.34
C ARG A 134 -9.81 -7.49 -35.31
N ALA A 135 -8.67 -8.13 -35.10
CA ALA A 135 -8.18 -9.23 -35.94
C ALA A 135 -8.73 -10.61 -35.53
N GLY A 136 -9.58 -10.69 -34.48
CA GLY A 136 -10.11 -11.95 -33.95
C GLY A 136 -9.04 -12.88 -33.37
N ARG A 137 -7.86 -12.35 -32.98
CA ARG A 137 -6.77 -13.10 -32.34
C ARG A 137 -6.94 -13.05 -30.83
N THR A 138 -6.64 -14.14 -30.14
CA THR A 138 -6.68 -14.26 -28.67
C THR A 138 -5.30 -14.65 -28.13
N GLY A 139 -5.13 -14.65 -26.80
CA GLY A 139 -3.91 -15.09 -26.11
C GLY A 139 -3.18 -13.98 -25.38
N VAL A 140 -1.87 -14.14 -25.19
CA VAL A 140 -1.02 -13.16 -24.48
C VAL A 140 -0.72 -11.98 -25.40
N ILE A 141 -0.97 -10.79 -24.87
CA ILE A 141 -0.65 -9.50 -25.52
C ILE A 141 0.45 -8.86 -24.69
N GLU A 142 1.64 -8.73 -25.24
CA GLU A 142 2.79 -8.13 -24.55
C GLU A 142 3.56 -7.16 -25.44
N SER A 143 4.28 -6.24 -24.81
CA SER A 143 5.22 -5.34 -25.45
C SER A 143 6.62 -5.62 -24.90
N GLN A 144 7.61 -5.63 -25.79
CA GLN A 144 9.01 -5.78 -25.39
C GLN A 144 9.58 -4.52 -24.73
N GLU A 145 8.96 -3.38 -25.00
CA GLU A 145 9.41 -2.09 -24.50
C GLU A 145 8.58 -1.63 -23.32
N LYS A 146 9.24 -0.96 -22.38
CA LYS A 146 8.55 -0.25 -21.29
C LYS A 146 8.09 1.12 -21.81
N PRO A 147 6.86 1.57 -21.45
CA PRO A 147 6.33 2.84 -21.93
C PRO A 147 7.08 4.05 -21.39
N ASP A 148 7.08 5.13 -22.17
CA ASP A 148 7.38 6.46 -21.67
C ASP A 148 6.18 7.00 -20.88
N LEU A 149 6.36 7.25 -19.58
CA LEU A 149 5.27 7.71 -18.71
C LEU A 149 4.82 9.15 -19.01
N THR A 150 5.60 9.90 -19.80
CA THR A 150 5.13 11.22 -20.26
C THR A 150 3.94 11.15 -21.22
N THR A 151 3.67 9.96 -21.77
CA THR A 151 2.48 9.69 -22.61
C THR A 151 1.30 9.11 -21.82
N SER A 152 1.47 8.81 -20.53
CA SER A 152 0.41 8.22 -19.72
C SER A 152 -0.76 9.20 -19.54
N PRO A 153 -2.01 8.78 -19.80
CA PRO A 153 -3.17 9.66 -19.68
C PRO A 153 -3.53 9.92 -18.21
N ILE A 154 -4.33 10.95 -17.96
CA ILE A 154 -5.00 11.13 -16.67
C ILE A 154 -5.97 9.95 -16.46
N PRO A 155 -5.86 9.20 -15.34
CA PRO A 155 -6.77 8.10 -15.06
C PRO A 155 -8.24 8.56 -15.00
N ARG A 156 -9.18 7.69 -15.36
CA ARG A 156 -10.63 7.96 -15.35
C ARG A 156 -11.18 7.98 -13.92
N PHE A 157 -10.74 8.98 -13.13
CA PHE A 157 -11.20 9.19 -11.75
C PHE A 157 -12.70 9.49 -11.65
N ASP A 158 -13.32 9.94 -12.74
CA ASP A 158 -14.77 10.15 -12.87
C ASP A 158 -15.59 8.86 -12.72
N LEU A 159 -14.99 7.70 -12.92
CA LEU A 159 -15.63 6.39 -12.67
C LEU A 159 -15.71 6.03 -11.18
N LEU A 160 -14.98 6.74 -10.30
CA LEU A 160 -14.94 6.44 -8.88
C LEU A 160 -16.11 7.07 -8.10
N ARG A 161 -16.56 6.35 -7.10
CA ARG A 161 -17.28 6.94 -5.97
C ARG A 161 -16.25 7.38 -4.94
N ILE A 162 -15.69 8.58 -5.10
CA ILE A 162 -14.53 9.09 -4.35
C ILE A 162 -14.65 8.88 -2.84
N ASN A 163 -15.85 9.04 -2.27
CA ASN A 163 -16.08 8.91 -0.83
C ASN A 163 -16.06 7.45 -0.31
N ASP A 164 -16.00 6.47 -1.19
CA ASP A 164 -15.88 5.07 -0.80
C ASP A 164 -14.43 4.67 -0.45
N TYR A 165 -13.44 5.56 -0.72
CA TYR A 165 -12.02 5.30 -0.52
C TYR A 165 -11.44 6.18 0.59
N ALA A 166 -10.68 5.55 1.52
CA ALA A 166 -9.99 6.26 2.59
C ALA A 166 -8.83 7.12 2.07
N HIS A 167 -8.18 6.66 1.00
CA HIS A 167 -7.12 7.33 0.29
C HIS A 167 -7.41 7.28 -1.20
N LEU A 168 -7.05 8.35 -1.92
CA LEU A 168 -6.96 8.29 -3.37
C LEU A 168 -5.55 7.88 -3.78
N ALA A 169 -5.38 7.45 -5.02
CA ALA A 169 -4.11 6.95 -5.52
C ALA A 169 -3.71 7.68 -6.79
N ILE A 170 -2.44 8.08 -6.89
CA ILE A 170 -1.77 8.47 -8.12
C ILE A 170 -0.41 7.79 -8.18
N GLN A 171 0.18 7.71 -9.36
CA GLN A 171 1.52 7.15 -9.54
C GLN A 171 2.37 8.15 -10.32
N THR A 172 3.54 8.50 -9.75
CA THR A 172 4.43 9.48 -10.36
C THR A 172 5.60 8.82 -11.08
N THR A 173 6.05 7.66 -10.55
CA THR A 173 7.17 6.90 -11.09
C THR A 173 6.87 5.40 -11.18
N ARG A 174 7.57 4.69 -12.05
CA ARG A 174 7.59 3.21 -12.11
C ARG A 174 9.02 2.71 -12.22
N GLY A 175 9.30 1.60 -11.51
CA GLY A 175 10.61 0.97 -11.43
C GLY A 175 11.40 1.41 -10.21
N CYS A 176 12.44 0.65 -9.87
CA CYS A 176 13.27 0.91 -8.71
C CYS A 176 14.74 0.68 -9.07
N PRO A 177 15.66 1.61 -8.72
CA PRO A 177 17.08 1.45 -9.04
C PRO A 177 17.76 0.34 -8.24
N PHE A 178 17.15 -0.06 -7.12
CA PHE A 178 17.65 -1.15 -6.28
C PHE A 178 17.31 -2.52 -6.88
N ASP A 179 17.96 -3.56 -6.35
CA ASP A 179 17.92 -4.88 -6.94
C ASP A 179 17.79 -5.98 -5.87
N CYS A 180 16.91 -5.73 -4.91
CA CYS A 180 16.62 -6.66 -3.83
C CYS A 180 16.05 -7.97 -4.40
N GLU A 181 16.62 -9.13 -4.04
CA GLU A 181 16.29 -10.41 -4.66
C GLU A 181 14.86 -10.89 -4.43
N PHE A 182 14.25 -10.50 -3.31
CA PHE A 182 12.88 -10.88 -2.94
C PHE A 182 11.80 -9.98 -3.59
N CYS A 183 12.19 -8.87 -4.25
CA CYS A 183 11.26 -7.89 -4.79
C CYS A 183 10.90 -8.19 -6.25
N ASP A 184 9.62 -8.13 -6.58
CA ASP A 184 9.12 -8.34 -7.94
C ASP A 184 9.06 -7.06 -8.78
N VAL A 185 9.24 -5.89 -8.19
CA VAL A 185 9.22 -4.58 -8.88
C VAL A 185 10.16 -4.57 -10.08
N VAL A 186 11.37 -5.13 -9.93
CA VAL A 186 12.36 -5.18 -11.02
C VAL A 186 11.88 -6.05 -12.18
N SER A 187 11.19 -7.14 -11.88
CA SER A 187 10.63 -8.02 -12.92
C SER A 187 9.41 -7.41 -13.62
N LEU A 188 8.60 -6.66 -12.90
CA LEU A 188 7.39 -6.00 -13.42
C LEU A 188 7.72 -4.71 -14.18
N PHE A 189 8.50 -3.81 -13.57
CA PHE A 189 8.70 -2.44 -14.06
C PHE A 189 10.14 -2.12 -14.48
N GLY A 190 11.11 -2.97 -14.13
CA GLY A 190 12.53 -2.78 -14.44
C GLY A 190 13.27 -1.91 -13.43
N ARG A 191 14.59 -1.81 -13.62
CA ARG A 191 15.50 -1.03 -12.76
C ARG A 191 15.63 0.44 -13.17
N ARG A 192 15.33 0.76 -14.43
CA ARG A 192 15.34 2.15 -14.90
C ARG A 192 14.09 2.84 -14.42
N LEU A 193 14.26 3.84 -13.56
CA LEU A 193 13.16 4.68 -13.11
C LEU A 193 12.62 5.49 -14.30
N ARG A 194 11.33 5.42 -14.52
CA ARG A 194 10.58 6.23 -15.49
C ARG A 194 9.57 7.08 -14.69
N HIS A 195 9.29 8.27 -15.14
CA HIS A 195 8.43 9.20 -14.41
C HIS A 195 7.54 10.01 -15.35
N LYS A 196 6.39 10.42 -14.83
CA LYS A 196 5.55 11.47 -15.40
C LYS A 196 6.25 12.82 -15.25
N THR A 197 5.89 13.80 -16.06
CA THR A 197 6.30 15.19 -15.79
C THR A 197 5.60 15.71 -14.52
N PRO A 198 6.20 16.63 -13.75
CA PRO A 198 5.52 17.28 -12.63
C PRO A 198 4.15 17.86 -13.03
N GLY A 199 4.06 18.51 -14.21
CA GLY A 199 2.81 19.04 -14.73
C GLY A 199 1.70 18.00 -14.93
N GLN A 200 2.04 16.76 -15.38
CA GLN A 200 1.06 15.67 -15.45
C GLN A 200 0.54 15.28 -14.07
N VAL A 201 1.42 15.16 -13.07
CA VAL A 201 1.03 14.83 -11.69
C VAL A 201 0.11 15.92 -11.12
N ILE A 202 0.44 17.19 -11.33
CA ILE A 202 -0.41 18.31 -10.93
C ILE A 202 -1.78 18.28 -11.65
N ALA A 203 -1.81 17.92 -12.93
CA ALA A 203 -3.07 17.79 -13.69
C ALA A 203 -3.96 16.67 -13.14
N GLU A 204 -3.40 15.53 -12.72
CA GLU A 204 -4.13 14.45 -12.06
C GLU A 204 -4.72 14.90 -10.71
N LEU A 205 -3.93 15.59 -9.89
CA LEU A 205 -4.38 16.14 -8.60
C LEU A 205 -5.47 17.20 -8.79
N GLU A 206 -5.34 18.05 -9.79
CA GLU A 206 -6.35 19.05 -10.12
C GLU A 206 -7.64 18.40 -10.63
N ASN A 207 -7.56 17.30 -11.39
CA ASN A 207 -8.71 16.51 -11.80
C ASN A 207 -9.44 15.93 -10.58
N LEU A 208 -8.73 15.27 -9.66
CA LEU A 208 -9.29 14.78 -8.41
C LEU A 208 -9.96 15.92 -7.60
N ARG A 209 -9.30 17.07 -7.48
CA ARG A 209 -9.86 18.23 -6.78
C ARG A 209 -11.15 18.73 -7.41
N ARG A 210 -11.23 18.80 -8.75
CA ARG A 210 -12.45 19.20 -9.48
C ARG A 210 -13.59 18.23 -9.27
N LEU A 211 -13.32 16.94 -9.14
CA LEU A 211 -14.28 15.90 -8.77
C LEU A 211 -14.73 15.97 -7.30
N GLY A 212 -14.24 16.95 -6.54
CA GLY A 212 -14.62 17.18 -5.14
C GLY A 212 -13.78 16.40 -4.11
N ALA A 213 -12.71 15.76 -4.54
CA ALA A 213 -11.81 15.02 -3.65
C ALA A 213 -11.07 15.95 -2.67
N THR A 214 -10.89 15.46 -1.45
CA THR A 214 -10.07 16.08 -0.39
C THR A 214 -9.55 15.02 0.56
N GLY A 215 -8.44 15.30 1.23
CA GLY A 215 -7.87 14.42 2.26
C GLY A 215 -6.65 13.66 1.78
N ASN A 216 -6.63 12.34 1.93
CA ASN A 216 -5.40 11.58 1.73
C ASN A 216 -5.21 11.15 0.27
N VAL A 217 -3.99 11.34 -0.25
CA VAL A 217 -3.55 10.82 -1.56
C VAL A 217 -2.28 10.00 -1.35
N PHE A 218 -2.28 8.77 -1.83
CA PHE A 218 -1.13 7.89 -1.83
C PHE A 218 -0.42 7.93 -3.19
N PHE A 219 0.85 8.28 -3.19
CA PHE A 219 1.73 8.10 -4.33
C PHE A 219 2.17 6.63 -4.39
N CYS A 220 1.60 5.87 -5.33
CA CYS A 220 1.83 4.43 -5.51
C CYS A 220 3.17 4.14 -6.18
N ASP A 221 4.20 4.89 -5.84
CA ASP A 221 5.54 4.74 -6.39
C ASP A 221 6.29 3.63 -5.66
N ASP A 222 7.06 2.83 -6.39
CA ASP A 222 7.89 1.77 -5.79
C ASP A 222 9.00 2.34 -4.88
N ASN A 223 9.52 3.51 -5.23
CA ASN A 223 10.45 4.31 -4.44
C ASN A 223 10.40 5.77 -4.91
N PHE A 224 9.69 6.61 -4.19
CA PHE A 224 9.47 8.02 -4.53
C PHE A 224 10.77 8.80 -4.72
N ILE A 225 11.78 8.51 -3.90
CA ILE A 225 13.10 9.17 -3.98
C ILE A 225 14.10 8.42 -4.85
N GLY A 226 13.67 7.43 -5.62
CA GLY A 226 14.52 6.65 -6.53
C GLY A 226 15.28 7.52 -7.55
N SER A 227 14.73 8.70 -7.87
CA SER A 227 15.44 9.81 -8.52
C SER A 227 15.28 11.05 -7.66
N LYS A 228 16.30 11.38 -6.86
CA LYS A 228 16.28 12.55 -5.98
C LYS A 228 16.10 13.86 -6.74
N LYS A 229 16.63 13.96 -7.97
CA LYS A 229 16.45 15.14 -8.83
C LYS A 229 14.97 15.32 -9.18
N TYR A 230 14.35 14.29 -9.74
CA TYR A 230 12.92 14.33 -10.09
C TYR A 230 12.03 14.57 -8.88
N ALA A 231 12.30 13.90 -7.76
CA ALA A 231 11.52 14.08 -6.53
C ALA A 231 11.54 15.55 -6.04
N ARG A 232 12.71 16.22 -6.11
CA ARG A 232 12.80 17.65 -5.75
C ARG A 232 12.01 18.54 -6.72
N GLU A 233 12.13 18.31 -8.02
CA GLU A 233 11.37 19.06 -9.05
C GLU A 233 9.87 18.91 -8.82
N LEU A 234 9.39 17.68 -8.62
CA LEU A 234 7.97 17.40 -8.35
C LEU A 234 7.48 18.04 -7.05
N LEU A 235 8.27 17.95 -5.98
CA LEU A 235 7.89 18.51 -4.67
C LEU A 235 7.80 20.03 -4.69
N GLN A 236 8.66 20.70 -5.45
CA GLN A 236 8.60 22.16 -5.63
C GLN A 236 7.28 22.56 -6.32
N GLU A 237 6.93 21.91 -7.42
CA GLU A 237 5.66 22.15 -8.12
C GLU A 237 4.45 21.82 -7.24
N LEU A 238 4.53 20.69 -6.51
CA LEU A 238 3.48 20.24 -5.60
C LEU A 238 3.25 21.23 -4.46
N LEU A 239 4.32 21.79 -3.90
CA LEU A 239 4.26 22.82 -2.86
C LEU A 239 3.52 24.07 -3.37
N LEU A 240 3.94 24.60 -4.51
CA LEU A 240 3.33 25.78 -5.13
C LEU A 240 1.84 25.55 -5.45
N TRP A 241 1.52 24.41 -6.04
CA TRP A 241 0.14 24.04 -6.35
C TRP A 241 -0.70 23.86 -5.08
N SER A 242 -0.18 23.15 -4.09
CA SER A 242 -0.88 22.86 -2.83
C SER A 242 -1.20 24.17 -2.08
N ASP A 243 -0.23 25.05 -1.95
CA ASP A 243 -0.43 26.34 -1.27
C ASP A 243 -1.43 27.22 -2.02
N SER A 244 -1.38 27.26 -3.36
CA SER A 244 -2.33 28.03 -4.18
C SER A 244 -3.77 27.47 -4.15
N ARG A 245 -3.98 26.27 -3.63
CA ARG A 245 -5.29 25.58 -3.55
C ARG A 245 -5.76 25.32 -2.12
N GLY A 246 -5.11 25.91 -1.10
CA GLY A 246 -5.47 25.75 0.31
C GLY A 246 -5.13 24.38 0.87
N ALA A 247 -4.08 23.74 0.37
CA ALA A 247 -3.58 22.43 0.79
C ALA A 247 -4.71 21.38 0.86
N PRO A 248 -5.37 21.04 -0.26
CA PRO A 248 -6.56 20.16 -0.27
C PRO A 248 -6.24 18.72 0.11
N PHE A 249 -4.97 18.30 -0.05
CA PHE A 249 -4.53 16.93 0.17
C PHE A 249 -3.39 16.83 1.19
N VAL A 250 -3.34 15.68 1.85
CA VAL A 250 -2.19 15.17 2.60
C VAL A 250 -1.64 13.99 1.83
N PHE A 251 -0.33 14.01 1.57
CA PHE A 251 0.30 12.99 0.76
C PHE A 251 1.02 11.96 1.62
N GLN A 252 1.10 10.75 1.07
CA GLN A 252 1.89 9.66 1.61
C GLN A 252 2.52 8.87 0.46
N THR A 253 3.66 8.21 0.72
CA THR A 253 4.38 7.44 -0.29
C THR A 253 5.25 6.35 0.33
N GLN A 254 5.96 5.62 -0.52
CA GLN A 254 7.02 4.68 -0.15
C GLN A 254 8.38 5.26 -0.51
N ALA A 255 9.36 5.04 0.33
CA ALA A 255 10.72 5.47 0.09
C ALA A 255 11.74 4.48 0.69
N SER A 256 12.95 4.49 0.16
CA SER A 256 14.08 3.79 0.75
C SER A 256 14.63 4.54 1.97
N VAL A 257 15.30 3.81 2.86
CA VAL A 257 15.77 4.34 4.17
C VAL A 257 16.79 5.46 4.05
N ASP A 258 17.49 5.58 2.91
CA ASP A 258 18.43 6.66 2.62
C ASP A 258 17.78 8.05 2.57
N LEU A 259 16.45 8.13 2.57
CA LEU A 259 15.71 9.36 2.86
C LEU A 259 16.18 9.99 4.18
N GLY A 260 16.42 9.19 5.22
CA GLY A 260 16.85 9.67 6.53
C GLY A 260 18.20 10.38 6.55
N GLN A 261 19.00 10.27 5.50
CA GLN A 261 20.27 10.97 5.34
C GLN A 261 20.14 12.27 4.52
N ASP A 262 18.93 12.60 4.03
CA ASP A 262 18.68 13.78 3.20
C ASP A 262 17.66 14.72 3.86
N LEU A 263 18.13 15.45 4.88
CA LEU A 263 17.26 16.34 5.67
C LEU A 263 16.57 17.40 4.81
N ALA A 264 17.24 17.91 3.78
CA ALA A 264 16.65 18.89 2.87
C ALA A 264 15.50 18.29 2.04
N MET A 265 15.59 17.00 1.68
CA MET A 265 14.49 16.28 1.03
C MET A 265 13.34 16.08 2.00
N ILE A 266 13.59 15.68 3.24
CA ILE A 266 12.54 15.50 4.26
C ILE A 266 11.81 16.83 4.53
N ASP A 267 12.54 17.94 4.65
CA ASP A 267 11.94 19.26 4.82
C ASP A 267 11.04 19.62 3.64
N LEU A 268 11.53 19.47 2.42
CA LEU A 268 10.75 19.75 1.22
C LEU A 268 9.50 18.84 1.12
N MET A 269 9.60 17.55 1.45
CA MET A 269 8.47 16.64 1.51
C MET A 269 7.42 17.10 2.52
N THR A 270 7.85 17.47 3.74
CA THR A 270 6.92 17.95 4.78
C THR A 270 6.29 19.29 4.43
N GLU A 271 7.03 20.19 3.77
CA GLU A 271 6.51 21.44 3.24
C GLU A 271 5.48 21.23 2.13
N ALA A 272 5.69 20.25 1.26
CA ALA A 272 4.72 19.86 0.24
C ALA A 272 3.53 19.03 0.81
N ASN A 273 3.39 18.96 2.13
CA ASN A 273 2.32 18.23 2.84
C ASN A 273 2.39 16.69 2.70
N LEU A 274 3.57 16.15 2.39
CA LEU A 274 3.83 14.70 2.37
C LEU A 274 4.25 14.28 3.78
N GLY A 275 3.26 13.87 4.57
CA GLY A 275 3.39 13.66 6.01
C GLY A 275 3.64 12.21 6.46
N ASN A 276 3.49 11.23 5.56
CA ASN A 276 3.62 9.82 5.89
C ASN A 276 4.50 9.11 4.87
N VAL A 277 5.40 8.25 5.34
CA VAL A 277 6.26 7.43 4.49
C VAL A 277 6.31 5.98 4.98
N PHE A 278 6.16 5.05 4.03
CA PHE A 278 6.41 3.63 4.26
C PHE A 278 7.85 3.30 3.88
N ILE A 279 8.57 2.62 4.78
CA ILE A 279 9.99 2.28 4.60
C ILE A 279 10.22 0.80 4.81
N GLY A 280 10.78 0.14 3.81
CA GLY A 280 11.26 -1.23 3.91
C GLY A 280 12.53 -1.31 4.76
N LEU A 281 12.39 -1.71 6.03
CA LEU A 281 13.52 -1.94 6.95
C LEU A 281 14.04 -3.37 6.82
N GLU A 282 13.16 -4.32 6.59
CA GLU A 282 13.26 -5.74 6.33
C GLU A 282 13.81 -6.55 7.49
N SER A 283 15.05 -6.33 7.90
CA SER A 283 15.67 -7.07 9.00
C SER A 283 16.71 -6.21 9.72
N PRO A 284 16.90 -6.39 11.04
CA PRO A 284 18.04 -5.83 11.76
C PRO A 284 19.35 -6.61 11.49
N ASP A 285 19.28 -7.79 10.86
CA ASP A 285 20.41 -8.66 10.59
C ASP A 285 21.15 -8.26 9.32
N VAL A 286 22.37 -7.73 9.47
CA VAL A 286 23.19 -7.26 8.36
C VAL A 286 23.48 -8.36 7.35
N THR A 287 23.67 -9.60 7.80
CA THR A 287 23.90 -10.77 6.91
C THR A 287 22.70 -11.01 6.01
N ALA A 288 21.48 -11.00 6.56
CA ALA A 288 20.25 -11.18 5.79
C ALA A 288 20.05 -10.06 4.76
N LEU A 289 20.30 -8.81 5.16
CA LEU A 289 20.25 -7.66 4.25
C LEU A 289 21.29 -7.76 3.12
N ASN A 290 22.49 -8.28 3.42
CA ASN A 290 23.55 -8.46 2.44
C ASN A 290 23.20 -9.56 1.41
N ILE A 291 22.74 -10.72 1.87
CA ILE A 291 22.32 -11.84 1.01
C ILE A 291 21.15 -11.41 0.11
N SER A 292 20.17 -10.72 0.69
CA SER A 292 18.99 -10.24 -0.06
C SER A 292 19.27 -9.05 -1.00
N GLY A 293 20.51 -8.54 -1.03
CA GLY A 293 20.89 -7.40 -1.89
C GLY A 293 20.34 -6.05 -1.42
N LYS A 294 19.89 -5.93 -0.16
CA LYS A 294 19.36 -4.68 0.40
C LYS A 294 20.47 -3.77 0.94
N TYR A 295 21.49 -3.51 0.13
CA TYR A 295 22.72 -2.79 0.52
C TYR A 295 22.49 -1.36 1.02
N HIS A 296 21.42 -0.69 0.55
CA HIS A 296 21.09 0.65 1.02
C HIS A 296 20.66 0.67 2.50
N ASN A 297 20.11 -0.43 3.03
CA ASN A 297 19.82 -0.56 4.45
C ASN A 297 21.09 -0.81 5.31
N ILE A 298 22.15 -1.36 4.71
CA ILE A 298 23.43 -1.58 5.39
C ILE A 298 24.27 -0.31 5.43
N ARG A 299 24.23 0.47 4.34
CA ARG A 299 25.04 1.69 4.20
C ARG A 299 24.55 2.84 5.08
N ASN A 300 23.28 2.82 5.47
CA ASN A 300 22.64 3.87 6.24
C ASN A 300 22.27 3.32 7.63
N PRO A 301 22.62 4.03 8.71
CA PRO A 301 22.21 3.64 10.06
C PRO A 301 20.69 3.67 10.18
N LEU A 302 20.05 2.49 10.24
CA LEU A 302 18.58 2.36 10.19
C LEU A 302 17.88 3.18 11.28
N LEU A 303 18.35 3.06 12.53
CA LEU A 303 17.74 3.75 13.67
C LEU A 303 17.87 5.27 13.56
N GLU A 304 19.04 5.76 13.18
CA GLU A 304 19.29 7.19 12.97
C GLU A 304 18.43 7.72 11.81
N SER A 305 18.39 6.99 10.69
CA SER A 305 17.59 7.37 9.52
C SER A 305 16.10 7.50 9.86
N VAL A 306 15.53 6.53 10.58
CA VAL A 306 14.14 6.58 11.04
C VAL A 306 13.91 7.75 11.99
N ASN A 307 14.83 7.98 12.95
CA ASN A 307 14.73 9.10 13.89
C ASN A 307 14.82 10.46 13.18
N ASN A 308 15.68 10.60 12.17
CA ASN A 308 15.80 11.82 11.38
C ASN A 308 14.47 12.11 10.64
N ILE A 309 13.87 11.10 9.99
CA ILE A 309 12.58 11.25 9.31
C ILE A 309 11.49 11.66 10.31
N LYS A 310 11.38 10.97 11.44
CA LYS A 310 10.41 11.25 12.51
C LYS A 310 10.57 12.67 13.07
N ARG A 311 11.78 13.02 13.51
CA ARG A 311 12.06 14.33 14.13
C ARG A 311 11.82 15.49 13.18
N ASN A 312 11.97 15.28 11.88
CA ASN A 312 11.66 16.28 10.86
C ASN A 312 10.19 16.28 10.40
N GLY A 313 9.31 15.56 11.09
CA GLY A 313 7.86 15.76 11.00
C GLY A 313 7.10 14.77 10.11
N MET A 314 7.74 13.68 9.66
CA MET A 314 7.07 12.63 8.89
C MET A 314 6.73 11.42 9.77
N THR A 315 5.53 10.86 9.60
CA THR A 315 5.17 9.59 10.18
C THR A 315 5.84 8.46 9.39
N VAL A 316 6.55 7.58 10.10
CA VAL A 316 7.17 6.39 9.52
C VAL A 316 6.31 5.17 9.82
N MET A 317 5.94 4.43 8.77
CA MET A 317 5.46 3.07 8.85
C MET A 317 6.56 2.15 8.33
N GLY A 318 6.99 1.17 9.13
CA GLY A 318 8.06 0.24 8.75
C GLY A 318 7.53 -1.05 8.14
N SER A 319 8.42 -1.84 7.52
CA SER A 319 8.18 -3.24 7.24
C SER A 319 9.37 -4.10 7.64
N PHE A 320 9.06 -5.31 8.09
CA PHE A 320 10.03 -6.36 8.41
C PHE A 320 9.61 -7.67 7.79
N ILE A 321 10.58 -8.45 7.34
CA ILE A 321 10.40 -9.76 6.71
C ILE A 321 11.06 -10.80 7.60
N PHE A 322 10.34 -11.88 7.91
CA PHE A 322 10.85 -13.05 8.61
C PHE A 322 11.12 -14.17 7.61
N GLY A 323 12.21 -14.87 7.80
CA GLY A 323 12.61 -16.00 6.97
C GLY A 323 13.59 -15.65 5.84
N LEU A 324 14.20 -14.46 5.88
CA LEU A 324 15.30 -14.14 4.97
C LEU A 324 16.49 -15.06 5.22
N ASP A 325 17.15 -15.52 4.15
CA ASP A 325 18.40 -16.28 4.28
C ASP A 325 19.45 -15.44 5.02
N GLY A 326 20.19 -16.09 5.93
CA GLY A 326 21.18 -15.44 6.77
C GLY A 326 20.64 -14.75 8.02
N GLU A 327 19.36 -14.84 8.32
CA GLU A 327 18.82 -14.45 9.62
C GLU A 327 19.31 -15.41 10.71
N THR A 328 19.63 -14.86 11.87
CA THR A 328 20.01 -15.65 13.05
C THR A 328 18.84 -15.79 14.02
N GLN A 329 18.89 -16.81 14.88
CA GLN A 329 17.92 -17.00 15.95
C GLN A 329 17.77 -15.73 16.79
N GLY A 330 16.52 -15.41 17.20
CA GLY A 330 16.20 -14.20 17.97
C GLY A 330 15.96 -12.95 17.09
N VAL A 331 15.82 -13.08 15.76
CA VAL A 331 15.52 -11.94 14.88
C VAL A 331 14.22 -11.24 15.29
N GLY A 332 13.19 -11.96 15.73
CA GLY A 332 11.94 -11.39 16.23
C GLY A 332 12.15 -10.47 17.41
N GLN A 333 13.00 -10.86 18.37
CA GLN A 333 13.34 -10.01 19.52
C GLN A 333 14.13 -8.78 19.10
N ARG A 334 15.06 -8.89 18.14
CA ARG A 334 15.81 -7.75 17.61
C ARG A 334 14.92 -6.76 16.86
N ILE A 335 13.92 -7.26 16.09
CA ILE A 335 12.91 -6.42 15.46
C ILE A 335 12.10 -5.66 16.51
N CYS A 336 11.60 -6.35 17.54
CA CYS A 336 10.89 -5.71 18.65
C CYS A 336 11.74 -4.64 19.35
N ALA A 337 12.99 -4.94 19.65
CA ALA A 337 13.91 -3.99 20.27
C ALA A 337 14.14 -2.75 19.37
N PHE A 338 14.35 -2.95 18.09
CA PHE A 338 14.48 -1.86 17.12
C PHE A 338 13.23 -0.98 17.09
N MET A 339 12.03 -1.58 17.01
CA MET A 339 10.77 -0.83 16.99
C MET A 339 10.55 -0.03 18.28
N GLU A 340 10.95 -0.57 19.45
CA GLU A 340 10.87 0.16 20.73
C GLU A 340 11.85 1.34 20.78
N GLN A 341 13.08 1.15 20.27
CA GLN A 341 14.10 2.22 20.24
C GLN A 341 13.71 3.34 19.26
N ALA A 342 13.23 3.00 18.07
CA ALA A 342 12.75 3.96 17.08
C ALA A 342 11.37 4.54 17.43
N ALA A 343 10.67 3.91 18.39
CA ALA A 343 9.29 4.16 18.79
C ALA A 343 8.29 4.02 17.64
N ILE A 344 8.58 3.26 16.57
CA ILE A 344 7.67 3.10 15.42
C ILE A 344 6.36 2.45 15.90
N PRO A 345 5.19 3.10 15.74
CA PRO A 345 3.93 2.53 16.21
C PRO A 345 3.43 1.41 15.31
N ILE A 346 3.60 1.54 14.00
CA ILE A 346 3.01 0.64 13.00
C ILE A 346 4.12 0.14 12.08
N ALA A 347 4.25 -1.18 11.99
CA ALA A 347 5.08 -1.85 11.02
C ALA A 347 4.37 -3.10 10.48
N MET A 348 4.48 -3.33 9.19
CA MET A 348 4.13 -4.60 8.59
C MET A 348 5.15 -5.64 9.02
N LEU A 349 4.69 -6.74 9.60
CA LEU A 349 5.47 -7.94 9.81
C LEU A 349 5.02 -8.97 8.78
N GLY A 350 5.93 -9.47 7.96
CA GLY A 350 5.61 -10.43 6.92
C GLY A 350 6.47 -11.69 7.00
N LEU A 351 5.87 -12.84 6.74
CA LEU A 351 6.60 -14.06 6.41
C LEU A 351 7.02 -13.99 4.95
N LEU A 352 8.29 -14.30 4.66
CA LEU A 352 8.81 -14.25 3.30
C LEU A 352 8.02 -15.20 2.39
N GLN A 353 7.48 -14.66 1.34
CA GLN A 353 6.92 -15.41 0.21
C GLN A 353 7.69 -15.04 -1.05
N VAL A 354 8.04 -16.05 -1.82
CA VAL A 354 8.90 -15.89 -3.00
C VAL A 354 8.05 -15.52 -4.21
N PRO A 355 8.11 -14.26 -4.69
CA PRO A 355 7.32 -13.87 -5.86
C PRO A 355 7.82 -14.59 -7.11
N PRO A 356 6.92 -15.03 -8.01
CA PRO A 356 7.30 -15.61 -9.29
C PRO A 356 8.15 -14.62 -10.08
N ASN A 357 9.13 -15.13 -10.84
CA ASN A 357 10.05 -14.35 -11.68
C ASN A 357 11.06 -13.45 -10.92
N SER A 358 11.01 -13.37 -9.59
CA SER A 358 12.01 -12.68 -8.78
C SER A 358 13.40 -13.34 -8.89
N LYS A 359 14.45 -12.62 -8.50
CA LYS A 359 15.79 -13.19 -8.41
C LYS A 359 15.85 -14.30 -7.37
N LEU A 360 15.15 -14.09 -6.25
CA LEU A 360 15.02 -15.10 -5.19
C LEU A 360 14.39 -16.38 -5.72
N ALA A 361 13.32 -16.30 -6.51
CA ALA A 361 12.69 -17.47 -7.12
C ALA A 361 13.67 -18.25 -8.01
N LYS A 362 14.47 -17.55 -8.81
CA LYS A 362 15.47 -18.18 -9.68
C LYS A 362 16.58 -18.86 -8.87
N ARG A 363 17.05 -18.25 -7.80
CA ARG A 363 18.08 -18.80 -6.90
C ARG A 363 17.55 -20.03 -6.18
N LEU A 364 16.42 -19.91 -5.50
CA LEU A 364 15.83 -21.01 -4.72
C LEU A 364 15.38 -22.18 -5.59
N LYS A 365 14.95 -21.92 -6.83
CA LYS A 365 14.68 -23.00 -7.80
C LYS A 365 15.95 -23.78 -8.14
N LYS A 366 17.07 -23.09 -8.38
CA LYS A 366 18.39 -23.72 -8.65
C LYS A 366 18.89 -24.53 -7.45
N GLU A 367 18.61 -24.07 -6.24
CA GLU A 367 18.97 -24.72 -4.99
C GLU A 367 18.01 -25.87 -4.61
N GLY A 368 16.91 -26.08 -5.34
CA GLY A 368 15.90 -27.10 -5.01
C GLY A 368 15.07 -26.76 -3.77
N ARG A 369 14.99 -25.49 -3.38
CA ARG A 369 14.32 -25.03 -2.16
C ARG A 369 12.94 -24.43 -2.39
N LEU A 370 12.47 -24.26 -3.63
CA LEU A 370 11.08 -23.85 -3.89
C LEU A 370 10.12 -25.01 -3.62
N ARG A 371 8.99 -24.69 -3.02
CA ARG A 371 7.91 -25.63 -2.70
C ARG A 371 6.75 -25.43 -3.67
N SER A 372 6.37 -26.50 -4.37
CA SER A 372 5.20 -26.51 -5.28
C SER A 372 3.91 -26.94 -4.59
N ASP A 373 4.01 -27.57 -3.41
CA ASP A 373 2.90 -28.05 -2.59
C ASP A 373 2.28 -26.94 -1.71
N VAL A 374 2.91 -25.75 -1.68
CA VAL A 374 2.49 -24.61 -0.86
C VAL A 374 1.93 -23.53 -1.74
N LEU A 375 0.65 -23.21 -1.55
CA LEU A 375 0.04 -22.00 -2.12
C LEU A 375 0.30 -20.82 -1.19
N PRO A 376 1.06 -19.82 -1.62
CA PRO A 376 1.25 -18.60 -0.82
C PRO A 376 -0.04 -17.78 -0.81
N ASP A 377 -0.32 -17.12 0.32
CA ASP A 377 -1.43 -16.16 0.43
C ASP A 377 -1.11 -14.81 -0.20
N TRP A 378 0.12 -14.64 -0.66
CA TRP A 378 0.66 -13.43 -1.29
C TRP A 378 0.51 -12.13 -0.48
N GLY A 379 -0.11 -12.21 0.70
CA GLY A 379 -0.22 -11.10 1.64
C GLY A 379 0.93 -11.04 2.64
N GLY A 380 1.71 -12.11 2.75
CA GLY A 380 2.83 -12.22 3.68
C GLY A 380 2.46 -12.22 5.16
N THR A 381 1.16 -12.12 5.48
CA THR A 381 0.70 -11.98 6.87
C THR A 381 0.30 -13.31 7.50
N PHE A 382 -0.34 -14.18 6.73
CA PHE A 382 -0.93 -15.42 7.24
C PHE A 382 -0.39 -16.68 6.57
N GLY A 383 0.24 -16.54 5.41
CA GLY A 383 0.61 -17.65 4.56
C GLY A 383 1.85 -18.37 4.99
N ALA A 384 1.94 -19.63 4.57
CA ALA A 384 3.14 -20.41 4.73
C ALA A 384 4.21 -19.99 3.73
N MET A 385 5.46 -20.18 4.10
CA MET A 385 6.59 -19.95 3.23
C MET A 385 6.57 -20.97 2.07
N ASN A 386 6.57 -20.48 0.83
CA ASN A 386 6.55 -21.31 -0.38
C ASN A 386 7.97 -21.77 -0.79
N TYR A 387 8.86 -21.93 0.20
CA TYR A 387 10.22 -22.39 0.04
C TYR A 387 10.71 -23.04 1.35
N HIS A 388 11.83 -23.75 1.31
CA HIS A 388 12.52 -24.25 2.47
C HIS A 388 13.54 -23.21 2.95
N PRO A 389 13.31 -22.56 4.12
CA PRO A 389 14.26 -21.60 4.69
C PRO A 389 15.55 -22.30 5.14
N ASP A 390 16.63 -21.53 5.36
CA ASP A 390 17.90 -22.04 5.90
C ASP A 390 17.87 -22.28 7.42
N ARG A 391 16.85 -21.72 8.10
CA ARG A 391 16.54 -21.98 9.52
C ARG A 391 15.31 -22.89 9.66
N PRO A 392 15.11 -23.56 10.80
CA PRO A 392 13.90 -24.31 11.05
C PRO A 392 12.64 -23.45 10.93
N GLU A 393 11.70 -23.85 10.05
CA GLU A 393 10.45 -23.10 9.80
C GLU A 393 9.66 -22.86 11.09
N ALA A 394 9.61 -23.84 11.99
CA ALA A 394 8.91 -23.74 13.26
C ALA A 394 9.46 -22.63 14.18
N GLU A 395 10.77 -22.41 14.19
CA GLU A 395 11.40 -21.33 14.96
C GLU A 395 11.04 -19.95 14.37
N ILE A 396 11.07 -19.83 13.04
CA ILE A 396 10.70 -18.59 12.35
C ILE A 396 9.24 -18.24 12.63
N LEU A 397 8.34 -19.21 12.54
CA LEU A 397 6.91 -19.02 12.83
C LEU A 397 6.67 -18.62 14.27
N GLN A 398 7.40 -19.22 15.23
CA GLN A 398 7.28 -18.85 16.64
C GLN A 398 7.78 -17.42 16.90
N GLU A 399 8.95 -17.06 16.38
CA GLU A 399 9.48 -15.69 16.51
C GLU A 399 8.56 -14.66 15.86
N TYR A 400 7.92 -14.99 14.75
CA TYR A 400 6.93 -14.16 14.09
C TYR A 400 5.69 -13.94 14.97
N LEU A 401 5.15 -15.00 15.55
CA LEU A 401 4.01 -14.92 16.48
C LEU A 401 4.36 -14.09 17.71
N ASP A 402 5.51 -14.35 18.33
CA ASP A 402 5.96 -13.63 19.50
C ASP A 402 6.12 -12.12 19.22
N ALA A 403 6.62 -11.76 18.04
CA ALA A 403 6.72 -10.38 17.62
C ALA A 403 5.35 -9.69 17.46
N TRP A 404 4.37 -10.36 16.85
CA TRP A 404 3.00 -9.87 16.77
C TRP A 404 2.37 -9.66 18.15
N GLU A 405 2.51 -10.65 19.05
CA GLU A 405 2.00 -10.59 20.41
C GLU A 405 2.62 -9.44 21.21
N TYR A 406 3.92 -9.24 21.07
CA TYR A 406 4.66 -8.20 21.77
C TYR A 406 4.31 -6.80 21.24
N LEU A 407 4.40 -6.61 19.92
CA LEU A 407 4.31 -5.29 19.31
C LEU A 407 2.90 -4.72 19.31
N TYR A 408 1.89 -5.58 19.18
CA TYR A 408 0.49 -5.15 19.12
C TYR A 408 -0.30 -5.44 20.40
N GLU A 409 0.41 -5.66 21.51
CA GLU A 409 -0.19 -5.56 22.85
C GLU A 409 -0.60 -4.10 23.08
N PRO A 410 -1.85 -3.82 23.52
CA PRO A 410 -2.41 -2.46 23.55
C PRO A 410 -1.55 -1.43 24.30
N SER A 411 -1.00 -1.77 25.46
CA SER A 411 -0.21 -0.85 26.27
C SER A 411 1.13 -0.52 25.63
N ARG A 412 1.81 -1.53 25.06
CA ARG A 412 3.09 -1.34 24.35
C ARG A 412 2.91 -0.52 23.08
N PHE A 413 1.84 -0.80 22.32
CA PHE A 413 1.50 -0.01 21.14
C PHE A 413 1.29 1.46 21.49
N LEU A 414 0.43 1.75 22.50
CA LEU A 414 0.18 3.12 22.95
C LEU A 414 1.46 3.82 23.41
N GLY A 415 2.33 3.12 24.16
CA GLY A 415 3.60 3.65 24.60
C GLY A 415 4.52 4.06 23.43
N ARG A 416 4.62 3.24 22.39
CA ARG A 416 5.39 3.58 21.18
C ARG A 416 4.76 4.74 20.41
N ALA A 417 3.44 4.71 20.18
CA ALA A 417 2.74 5.78 19.49
C ALA A 417 2.91 7.12 20.22
N TYR A 418 2.78 7.14 21.53
CA TYR A 418 2.98 8.34 22.33
C TYR A 418 4.40 8.91 22.17
N ARG A 419 5.43 8.10 22.42
CA ARG A 419 6.83 8.53 22.28
C ARG A 419 7.13 9.02 20.86
N PHE A 420 6.61 8.34 19.83
CA PHE A 420 6.81 8.71 18.43
C PHE A 420 6.28 10.12 18.14
N TYR A 421 5.00 10.37 18.45
CA TYR A 421 4.37 11.65 18.13
C TYR A 421 4.77 12.79 19.06
N LEU A 422 5.20 12.47 20.27
CA LEU A 422 5.75 13.45 21.19
C LEU A 422 7.09 14.02 20.70
N ASP A 423 7.97 13.14 20.18
CA ASP A 423 9.31 13.50 19.67
C ASP A 423 9.26 14.09 18.23
N MET A 424 8.11 14.07 17.60
CA MET A 424 7.94 14.58 16.25
C MET A 424 7.86 16.11 16.21
N ARG A 425 8.54 16.76 15.23
CA ARG A 425 8.41 18.20 14.98
C ARG A 425 6.91 18.62 14.89
N PRO A 426 6.50 19.76 15.46
CA PRO A 426 5.15 20.30 15.28
C PRO A 426 4.75 20.43 13.82
N THR A 427 3.45 20.43 13.55
CA THR A 427 2.96 20.56 12.16
C THR A 427 3.34 21.91 11.53
N ARG A 428 3.45 21.95 10.21
CA ARG A 428 3.74 23.18 9.44
C ARG A 428 2.83 24.34 9.84
N ARG A 429 1.53 24.08 10.03
CA ARG A 429 0.57 25.11 10.48
C ARG A 429 0.89 25.63 11.89
N ALA A 430 1.24 24.76 12.81
CA ALA A 430 1.61 25.17 14.17
C ALA A 430 2.92 26.01 14.17
N LEU A 431 3.90 25.61 13.37
CA LEU A 431 5.14 26.36 13.21
C LEU A 431 4.93 27.72 12.56
N ALA A 432 4.06 27.80 11.54
CA ALA A 432 3.70 29.06 10.90
C ALA A 432 3.00 30.00 11.89
N ALA A 433 2.05 29.48 12.68
CA ALA A 433 1.35 30.25 13.70
C ALA A 433 2.32 30.78 14.79
N ALA A 434 3.25 29.92 15.26
CA ALA A 434 4.25 30.33 16.26
C ALA A 434 5.20 31.44 15.74
N ASN A 435 5.49 31.42 14.44
CA ASN A 435 6.35 32.42 13.79
C ASN A 435 5.57 33.62 13.21
N GLN A 436 4.30 33.78 13.53
CA GLN A 436 3.41 34.85 13.02
C GLN A 436 3.34 34.90 11.48
N LYS A 437 3.63 33.79 10.80
CA LYS A 437 3.50 33.66 9.35
C LYS A 437 2.07 33.23 8.98
N PRO A 438 1.52 33.68 7.86
CA PRO A 438 0.22 33.20 7.42
C PRO A 438 0.25 31.67 7.25
N PRO A 439 -0.79 30.95 7.69
CA PRO A 439 -0.86 29.52 7.49
C PRO A 439 -0.91 29.20 5.99
N PRO A 440 -0.33 28.07 5.55
CA PRO A 440 -0.38 27.64 4.17
C PRO A 440 -1.83 27.61 3.66
N GLY A 441 -2.08 28.22 2.50
CA GLY A 441 -3.40 28.23 1.87
C GLY A 441 -4.44 29.18 2.47
N ARG A 442 -4.01 30.24 3.19
CA ARG A 442 -4.91 31.19 3.88
C ARG A 442 -5.79 32.03 2.94
N ASP A 443 -5.35 32.26 1.70
CA ASP A 443 -6.04 33.16 0.77
C ASP A 443 -7.24 32.53 0.04
N LEU A 444 -7.56 31.28 0.34
CA LEU A 444 -8.72 30.61 -0.23
C LEU A 444 -9.86 30.57 0.80
N PRO A 445 -11.12 30.81 0.36
CA PRO A 445 -12.27 30.78 1.25
C PRO A 445 -12.31 29.42 1.98
N ASP A 446 -12.61 29.46 3.28
CA ASP A 446 -12.78 28.27 4.12
C ASP A 446 -13.66 27.26 3.39
N ARG A 447 -13.06 26.16 2.97
CA ARG A 447 -13.79 25.11 2.28
C ARG A 447 -14.75 24.50 3.29
N LYS A 448 -16.03 24.78 3.13
CA LYS A 448 -17.06 24.15 3.97
C LYS A 448 -16.85 22.63 3.93
N MET A 449 -16.38 22.09 5.04
CA MET A 449 -16.25 20.64 5.23
C MET A 449 -17.63 20.02 4.99
N SER A 450 -17.73 19.02 4.11
CA SER A 450 -18.99 18.30 3.93
C SER A 450 -19.48 17.85 5.29
N TRP A 451 -20.73 18.13 5.64
CA TRP A 451 -21.35 17.72 6.91
C TRP A 451 -21.17 16.21 7.17
N ARG A 452 -21.22 15.39 6.11
CA ARG A 452 -20.95 13.95 6.16
C ARG A 452 -19.55 13.65 6.69
N LYS A 453 -18.54 14.35 6.18
CA LYS A 453 -17.13 14.15 6.59
C LYS A 453 -16.92 14.59 8.04
N GLY A 454 -17.51 15.74 8.44
CA GLY A 454 -17.50 16.18 9.84
C GLY A 454 -18.19 15.20 10.78
N PHE A 455 -19.32 14.63 10.37
CA PHE A 455 -20.03 13.61 11.14
C PHE A 455 -19.16 12.37 11.39
N TYR A 456 -18.51 11.81 10.35
CA TYR A 456 -17.63 10.65 10.52
C TYR A 456 -16.38 10.97 11.33
N GLU A 457 -15.81 12.18 11.22
CA GLU A 457 -14.68 12.60 12.07
C GLU A 457 -15.08 12.63 13.55
N ILE A 458 -16.24 13.18 13.89
CA ILE A 458 -16.77 13.20 15.27
C ILE A 458 -17.09 11.78 15.76
N LEU A 459 -17.79 10.99 14.95
CA LEU A 459 -18.14 9.61 15.31
C LEU A 459 -16.88 8.76 15.49
N GLY A 460 -15.89 8.91 14.61
CA GLY A 460 -14.60 8.24 14.71
C GLY A 460 -13.86 8.63 15.99
N PHE A 461 -13.84 9.91 16.32
CA PHE A 461 -13.25 10.41 17.58
C PHE A 461 -13.95 9.78 18.82
N ILE A 462 -15.30 9.79 18.86
CA ILE A 462 -16.06 9.18 19.96
C ILE A 462 -15.76 7.68 20.09
N LYS A 463 -15.68 6.96 18.96
CA LYS A 463 -15.35 5.53 18.97
C LYS A 463 -13.93 5.27 19.48
N ILE A 464 -12.93 6.08 19.09
CA ILE A 464 -11.56 5.96 19.59
C ILE A 464 -11.52 6.20 21.10
N LEU A 465 -12.19 7.24 21.61
CA LEU A 465 -12.29 7.52 23.04
C LEU A 465 -12.97 6.37 23.79
N TRP A 466 -14.02 5.79 23.22
CA TRP A 466 -14.69 4.63 23.82
C TRP A 466 -13.76 3.41 23.89
N TRP A 467 -13.13 3.04 22.79
CA TRP A 467 -12.28 1.85 22.75
C TRP A 467 -11.05 2.00 23.65
N HIS A 468 -10.25 3.05 23.43
CA HIS A 468 -9.01 3.23 24.17
C HIS A 468 -9.22 3.80 25.56
N GLY A 469 -10.18 4.70 25.74
CA GLY A 469 -10.41 5.40 27.00
C GLY A 469 -11.32 4.67 27.98
N ILE A 470 -12.10 3.66 27.53
CA ILE A 470 -13.07 2.95 28.39
C ILE A 470 -12.87 1.43 28.30
N SER A 471 -12.90 0.85 27.08
CA SER A 471 -13.01 -0.60 26.90
C SER A 471 -11.70 -1.36 27.10
N LEU A 472 -10.57 -0.82 26.70
CA LEU A 472 -9.29 -1.51 26.80
C LEU A 472 -8.68 -1.42 28.21
N PRO A 473 -7.92 -2.43 28.63
CA PRO A 473 -7.19 -2.39 29.93
C PRO A 473 -6.23 -1.20 30.04
N SER A 474 -5.69 -0.74 28.92
CA SER A 474 -4.76 0.41 28.82
C SER A 474 -5.42 1.80 28.90
N ARG A 475 -6.71 1.87 29.34
CA ARG A 475 -7.49 3.12 29.34
C ARG A 475 -6.86 4.27 30.14
N LEU A 476 -6.27 3.99 31.32
CA LEU A 476 -5.62 5.03 32.12
C LEU A 476 -4.40 5.61 31.40
N GLN A 477 -3.57 4.74 30.83
CA GLN A 477 -2.43 5.13 30.03
C GLN A 477 -2.85 5.99 28.82
N PHE A 478 -3.93 5.64 28.15
CA PHE A 478 -4.46 6.42 27.01
C PHE A 478 -4.80 7.86 27.44
N TRP A 479 -5.52 8.05 28.55
CA TRP A 479 -5.87 9.39 29.04
C TRP A 479 -4.65 10.20 29.48
N GLU A 480 -3.70 9.57 30.18
CA GLU A 480 -2.44 10.20 30.55
C GLU A 480 -1.67 10.67 29.31
N GLN A 481 -1.56 9.80 28.31
CA GLN A 481 -0.85 10.11 27.06
C GLN A 481 -1.58 11.19 26.24
N LEU A 482 -2.90 11.16 26.16
CA LEU A 482 -3.67 12.19 25.48
C LEU A 482 -3.48 13.56 26.13
N LEU A 483 -3.46 13.63 27.46
CA LEU A 483 -3.18 14.84 28.22
C LEU A 483 -1.71 15.29 28.02
N GLY A 484 -0.77 14.34 27.99
CA GLY A 484 0.64 14.61 27.68
C GLY A 484 0.84 15.19 26.29
N MET A 485 0.17 14.63 25.26
CA MET A 485 0.15 15.17 23.90
C MET A 485 -0.43 16.59 23.86
N TRP A 486 -1.53 16.81 24.57
CA TRP A 486 -2.16 18.14 24.61
C TRP A 486 -1.23 19.21 25.21
N ARG A 487 -0.47 18.85 26.24
CA ARG A 487 0.46 19.78 26.91
C ARG A 487 1.75 20.03 26.14
N GLN A 488 2.32 19.00 25.51
CA GLN A 488 3.68 19.03 24.97
C GLN A 488 3.74 19.16 23.44
N ASN A 489 2.82 18.50 22.71
CA ASN A 489 2.75 18.57 21.24
C ASN A 489 1.32 18.53 20.71
N PRO A 490 0.48 19.54 21.01
CA PRO A 490 -0.94 19.56 20.66
C PRO A 490 -1.18 19.45 19.14
N SER A 491 -0.23 19.91 18.33
CA SER A 491 -0.34 19.83 16.87
C SER A 491 -0.32 18.41 16.32
N ARG A 492 0.13 17.42 17.10
CA ARG A 492 0.23 16.01 16.71
C ARG A 492 -0.84 15.11 17.35
N ILE A 493 -1.78 15.66 18.11
CA ILE A 493 -2.90 14.90 18.68
C ILE A 493 -3.67 14.13 17.61
N LYS A 494 -4.01 14.78 16.48
CA LYS A 494 -4.72 14.12 15.39
C LYS A 494 -3.94 12.92 14.83
N SER A 495 -2.63 13.03 14.69
CA SER A 495 -1.76 11.94 14.23
C SER A 495 -1.69 10.78 15.25
N TYR A 496 -1.58 11.10 16.54
CA TYR A 496 -1.62 10.12 17.63
C TYR A 496 -2.97 9.36 17.65
N LEU A 497 -4.09 10.08 17.55
CA LEU A 497 -5.42 9.46 17.52
C LEU A 497 -5.64 8.62 16.25
N MET A 498 -5.08 9.01 15.11
CA MET A 498 -5.12 8.19 13.90
C MET A 498 -4.35 6.86 14.09
N ALA A 499 -3.17 6.89 14.73
CA ALA A 499 -2.48 5.67 15.09
C ALA A 499 -3.29 4.80 16.06
N CYS A 500 -3.99 5.41 17.04
CA CYS A 500 -4.93 4.71 17.91
C CYS A 500 -6.08 4.07 17.11
N ALA A 501 -6.63 4.75 16.08
CA ALA A 501 -7.64 4.14 15.20
C ALA A 501 -7.10 2.93 14.45
N MET A 502 -5.90 3.04 13.86
CA MET A 502 -5.26 1.94 13.14
C MET A 502 -4.92 0.75 14.05
N SER A 503 -4.60 1.00 15.33
CA SER A 503 -4.31 -0.07 16.28
C SER A 503 -5.49 -1.03 16.50
N LEU A 504 -6.73 -0.58 16.28
CA LEU A 504 -7.92 -1.44 16.41
C LEU A 504 -7.92 -2.58 15.40
N ASP A 505 -7.45 -2.29 14.18
CA ASP A 505 -7.26 -3.31 13.15
C ASP A 505 -6.08 -4.23 13.50
N LEU A 506 -4.97 -3.68 13.99
CA LEU A 506 -3.76 -4.45 14.32
C LEU A 506 -3.95 -5.35 15.55
N ILE A 507 -4.67 -4.90 16.57
CA ILE A 507 -5.04 -5.71 17.74
C ILE A 507 -5.94 -6.88 17.30
N ASN A 508 -6.91 -6.64 16.42
CA ASN A 508 -7.73 -7.69 15.84
C ASN A 508 -6.90 -8.66 15.00
N MET A 509 -6.04 -8.12 14.13
CA MET A 509 -5.15 -8.88 13.27
C MET A 509 -4.23 -9.82 14.08
N ARG A 510 -3.72 -9.38 15.23
CA ARG A 510 -2.93 -10.20 16.15
C ARG A 510 -3.60 -11.53 16.50
N GLY A 511 -4.91 -11.49 16.78
CA GLY A 511 -5.68 -12.71 17.06
C GLY A 511 -5.77 -13.64 15.85
N ILE A 512 -6.03 -13.08 14.68
CA ILE A 512 -6.15 -13.83 13.43
C ILE A 512 -4.80 -14.44 13.02
N VAL A 513 -3.70 -13.67 13.17
CA VAL A 513 -2.33 -14.18 12.91
C VAL A 513 -2.03 -15.36 13.81
N ARG A 514 -2.33 -15.25 15.12
CA ARG A 514 -2.13 -16.34 16.06
C ARG A 514 -2.86 -17.60 15.60
N GLU A 515 -4.11 -17.52 15.28
CA GLU A 515 -4.94 -18.65 14.86
C GLU A 515 -4.42 -19.29 13.58
N LYS A 516 -4.26 -18.51 12.51
CA LYS A 516 -3.84 -19.01 11.20
C LYS A 516 -2.42 -19.57 11.20
N VAL A 517 -1.46 -18.86 11.79
CA VAL A 517 -0.06 -19.31 11.82
C VAL A 517 0.10 -20.54 12.73
N THR A 518 -0.63 -20.62 13.86
CA THR A 518 -0.64 -21.82 14.70
C THR A 518 -1.20 -23.03 13.94
N ALA A 519 -2.26 -22.86 13.16
CA ALA A 519 -2.82 -23.92 12.32
C ALA A 519 -1.81 -24.42 11.26
N ILE A 520 -1.04 -23.50 10.65
CA ILE A 520 0.04 -23.84 9.72
C ILE A 520 1.13 -24.66 10.43
N ALA A 521 1.59 -24.19 11.60
CA ALA A 521 2.63 -24.85 12.39
C ALA A 521 2.20 -26.27 12.83
N GLN A 522 0.90 -26.50 13.04
CA GLN A 522 0.33 -27.82 13.39
C GLN A 522 -0.01 -28.71 12.19
N GLY A 523 0.32 -28.31 10.97
CA GLY A 523 0.02 -29.07 9.75
C GLY A 523 -1.46 -29.12 9.34
N ARG A 524 -2.34 -28.35 10.01
CA ARG A 524 -3.80 -28.30 9.75
C ARG A 524 -4.16 -27.31 8.64
N ARG A 525 -3.49 -27.39 7.51
CA ARG A 525 -3.61 -26.43 6.41
C ARG A 525 -5.01 -26.35 5.76
N LYS A 526 -5.71 -27.49 5.68
CA LYS A 526 -7.02 -27.58 5.00
C LYS A 526 -8.17 -26.89 5.72
N GLU A 527 -8.06 -26.66 7.04
CA GLU A 527 -9.11 -26.04 7.86
C GLU A 527 -9.11 -24.51 7.78
N VAL A 528 -8.00 -23.90 7.37
CA VAL A 528 -7.82 -22.43 7.34
C VAL A 528 -8.34 -21.79 6.05
N GLU A 529 -8.48 -22.57 4.97
CA GLU A 529 -8.93 -22.08 3.65
C GLU A 529 -10.47 -22.08 3.48
N GLY A 530 -11.20 -22.74 4.38
CA GLY A 530 -12.65 -22.96 4.28
C GLY A 530 -13.54 -21.99 5.06
N GLU A 531 -13.03 -21.24 6.02
CA GLU A 531 -13.83 -20.32 6.86
C GLU A 531 -13.41 -18.86 6.61
N GLN A 532 -14.08 -18.24 5.65
CA GLN A 532 -14.18 -16.77 5.62
C GLN A 532 -15.44 -16.36 6.38
N PRO A 533 -15.35 -15.44 7.38
CA PRO A 533 -16.53 -14.88 8.05
C PRO A 533 -17.32 -13.93 7.13
#